data_7a1ce45cc4a59021cf54dee95b6aaf20
#
_entry.id   7a1ce45cc4a59021cf54dee95b6aaf20
#
_cell.length_a   1.000
_cell.length_b   1.000
_cell.length_c   1.000
_cell.angle_alpha   90.00
_cell.angle_beta   90.00
_cell.angle_gamma   90.00
#
_symmetry.space_group_name_H-M   'P 1'
#
loop_
_entity.id
_entity.type
_entity.pdbx_description
1 polymer ?
#
loop_
_entity_poly.entity_id
_entity_poly.type
_entity_poly.pdbx_seq_one_letter_code
_entity_poly.pdbx_strand_id
1 'polypeptide(L)'
;MNDEKQMDRVQKIPITKLIPFKDHPFRVVEDESMLRTTESISMFGVLTPLIARPTEDGKFEIISGHRRAHAAEAVGLTEVPVIVRPMDDDVAKILVVDSNLQRENILPSERAFAYKMKAEAMKHQGERTDLQQGGTSVQVAPKLTTALIGEKDGVSKDTVKRFIRLTNLIPEILEMVDQNKIAFNPAVELSYLKPEEQKKLLEAIDFTQATPSVSQAMRLKKLSQEGGCKLEDMCEILAEVKKGDLERVAFKSEQLRKYFPKSYTPRQMSDVILKLLDQWQKKRQRDKAR
;
A
#
# COMPACT_ATOMS: atom_id res chain seq x y z
N MET A 1 -35.35 -23.24 -4.96
CA MET A 1 -34.15 -24.11 -5.09
C MET A 1 -33.58 -24.19 -6.51
N ASN A 2 -34.22 -23.62 -7.55
CA ASN A 2 -33.69 -23.63 -8.92
C ASN A 2 -32.88 -22.39 -9.32
N ASP A 3 -33.01 -21.25 -8.64
CA ASP A 3 -32.34 -19.99 -9.01
C ASP A 3 -30.85 -19.93 -8.60
N GLU A 4 -30.46 -20.58 -7.49
CA GLU A 4 -29.07 -20.59 -7.05
C GLU A 4 -28.11 -21.38 -7.99
N LYS A 5 -28.62 -22.43 -8.66
CA LYS A 5 -27.81 -23.21 -9.61
C LYS A 5 -27.59 -22.52 -10.95
N GLN A 6 -28.36 -21.48 -11.28
CA GLN A 6 -28.20 -20.73 -12.52
C GLN A 6 -27.15 -19.61 -12.41
N MET A 7 -26.81 -19.19 -11.19
CA MET A 7 -25.88 -18.07 -10.90
C MET A 7 -24.39 -18.37 -11.18
N ASP A 8 -23.96 -19.63 -11.20
CA ASP A 8 -22.55 -20.00 -11.36
C ASP A 8 -22.17 -20.49 -12.76
N ARG A 9 -23.02 -20.22 -13.76
CA ARG A 9 -22.77 -20.67 -15.13
C ARG A 9 -21.76 -19.74 -15.82
N VAL A 10 -20.66 -20.34 -16.29
CA VAL A 10 -19.67 -19.62 -17.11
C VAL A 10 -20.29 -19.25 -18.45
N GLN A 11 -20.23 -17.97 -18.79
CA GLN A 11 -20.70 -17.40 -20.07
C GLN A 11 -19.53 -16.77 -20.81
N LYS A 12 -19.49 -16.86 -22.14
CA LYS A 12 -18.57 -16.08 -22.97
C LYS A 12 -19.14 -14.69 -23.16
N ILE A 13 -18.42 -13.68 -22.71
CA ILE A 13 -18.85 -12.29 -22.80
C ILE A 13 -17.83 -11.51 -23.64
N PRO A 14 -18.28 -10.72 -24.62
CA PRO A 14 -17.42 -9.83 -25.39
C PRO A 14 -16.66 -8.87 -24.45
N ILE A 15 -15.35 -8.70 -24.68
CA ILE A 15 -14.51 -7.81 -23.85
C ILE A 15 -15.03 -6.37 -23.89
N THR A 16 -15.59 -5.94 -25.01
CA THR A 16 -16.19 -4.61 -25.19
C THR A 16 -17.39 -4.32 -24.27
N LYS A 17 -18.01 -5.37 -23.69
CA LYS A 17 -19.09 -5.24 -22.71
C LYS A 17 -18.60 -5.26 -21.28
N LEU A 18 -17.31 -5.53 -21.04
CA LEU A 18 -16.72 -5.51 -19.72
C LEU A 18 -16.24 -4.11 -19.37
N ILE A 19 -16.57 -3.66 -18.16
CA ILE A 19 -16.08 -2.39 -17.63
C ILE A 19 -15.34 -2.64 -16.31
N PRO A 20 -14.27 -1.88 -16.06
CA PRO A 20 -13.56 -2.00 -14.78
C PRO A 20 -14.47 -1.56 -13.63
N PHE A 21 -14.22 -2.11 -12.43
CA PHE A 21 -14.90 -1.68 -11.21
C PHE A 21 -14.61 -0.20 -10.92
N LYS A 22 -15.67 0.57 -10.64
CA LYS A 22 -15.52 1.97 -10.28
C LYS A 22 -14.72 2.12 -8.99
N ASP A 23 -13.77 3.07 -8.98
CA ASP A 23 -12.91 3.35 -7.81
C ASP A 23 -12.09 2.13 -7.33
N HIS A 24 -11.66 1.27 -8.26
CA HIS A 24 -10.86 0.08 -7.96
C HIS A 24 -9.56 0.44 -7.24
N PRO A 25 -9.34 0.01 -5.99
CA PRO A 25 -8.21 0.47 -5.19
C PRO A 25 -6.84 -0.10 -5.62
N PHE A 26 -6.84 -1.17 -6.42
CA PHE A 26 -5.63 -1.86 -6.84
C PHE A 26 -5.29 -1.50 -8.29
N ARG A 27 -4.06 -1.11 -8.53
CA ARG A 27 -3.58 -0.76 -9.88
C ARG A 27 -3.29 -2.03 -10.70
N VAL A 28 -3.60 -1.98 -11.99
CA VAL A 28 -3.08 -2.93 -12.95
C VAL A 28 -1.75 -2.38 -13.44
N VAL A 29 -0.65 -3.01 -13.06
CA VAL A 29 0.72 -2.58 -13.39
C VAL A 29 1.30 -3.54 -14.41
N GLU A 30 1.97 -3.00 -15.42
CA GLU A 30 2.74 -3.75 -16.42
C GLU A 30 4.07 -4.22 -15.81
N ASP A 31 4.00 -5.25 -14.97
CA ASP A 31 5.13 -5.88 -14.32
C ASP A 31 5.45 -7.25 -14.97
N GLU A 32 6.54 -7.89 -14.55
CA GLU A 32 6.93 -9.23 -15.03
C GLU A 32 5.81 -10.27 -14.81
N SER A 33 5.06 -10.15 -13.70
CA SER A 33 3.90 -11.00 -13.42
C SER A 33 2.77 -10.77 -14.43
N MET A 34 2.59 -9.53 -14.91
CA MET A 34 1.62 -9.21 -15.95
C MET A 34 2.03 -9.80 -17.30
N LEU A 35 3.32 -9.70 -17.66
CA LEU A 35 3.85 -10.34 -18.87
C LEU A 35 3.60 -11.84 -18.87
N ARG A 36 3.90 -12.54 -17.78
CA ARG A 36 3.64 -13.99 -17.64
C ARG A 36 2.14 -14.31 -17.76
N THR A 37 1.26 -13.44 -17.22
CA THR A 37 -0.18 -13.61 -17.36
C THR A 37 -0.61 -13.46 -18.82
N THR A 38 -0.07 -12.48 -19.52
CA THR A 38 -0.34 -12.22 -20.94
C THR A 38 0.16 -13.35 -21.83
N GLU A 39 1.36 -13.86 -21.58
CA GLU A 39 1.90 -15.04 -22.28
C GLU A 39 1.03 -16.28 -22.08
N SER A 40 0.63 -16.56 -20.84
CA SER A 40 -0.25 -17.68 -20.52
C SER A 40 -1.61 -17.57 -21.23
N ILE A 41 -2.20 -16.38 -21.24
CA ILE A 41 -3.49 -16.14 -21.91
C ILE A 41 -3.36 -16.21 -23.42
N SER A 42 -2.23 -15.78 -23.99
CA SER A 42 -1.95 -15.94 -25.42
C SER A 42 -1.90 -17.40 -25.85
N MET A 43 -1.32 -18.29 -25.02
CA MET A 43 -1.18 -19.72 -25.34
C MET A 43 -2.45 -20.54 -25.06
N PHE A 44 -3.12 -20.26 -23.94
CA PHE A 44 -4.19 -21.13 -23.42
C PHE A 44 -5.54 -20.45 -23.29
N GLY A 45 -5.65 -19.16 -23.59
CA GLY A 45 -6.83 -18.37 -23.29
C GLY A 45 -7.01 -18.14 -21.77
N VAL A 46 -8.15 -17.59 -21.41
CA VAL A 46 -8.50 -17.35 -20.01
C VAL A 46 -9.05 -18.63 -19.37
N LEU A 47 -8.21 -19.38 -18.67
CA LEU A 47 -8.57 -20.67 -18.05
C LEU A 47 -9.49 -20.49 -16.83
N THR A 48 -9.26 -19.47 -16.00
CA THR A 48 -10.08 -19.18 -14.82
C THR A 48 -11.04 -18.06 -15.17
N PRO A 49 -12.37 -18.29 -15.09
CA PRO A 49 -13.35 -17.26 -15.43
C PRO A 49 -13.21 -15.99 -14.58
N LEU A 50 -13.54 -14.84 -15.17
CA LEU A 50 -13.73 -13.59 -14.46
C LEU A 50 -15.02 -13.67 -13.66
N ILE A 51 -15.16 -12.80 -12.65
CA ILE A 51 -16.44 -12.56 -11.96
C ILE A 51 -16.85 -11.14 -12.28
N ALA A 52 -18.11 -10.97 -12.75
CA ALA A 52 -18.67 -9.66 -13.06
C ALA A 52 -20.13 -9.59 -12.61
N ARG A 53 -20.63 -8.37 -12.42
CA ARG A 53 -22.06 -8.10 -12.17
C ARG A 53 -22.69 -7.36 -13.35
N PRO A 54 -23.97 -7.55 -13.62
CA PRO A 54 -24.66 -6.79 -14.66
C PRO A 54 -24.84 -5.33 -14.19
N THR A 55 -24.77 -4.40 -15.15
CA THR A 55 -25.11 -2.98 -14.95
C THR A 55 -26.41 -2.64 -15.69
N GLU A 56 -27.04 -1.53 -15.35
CA GLU A 56 -28.29 -1.08 -15.97
C GLU A 56 -28.13 -0.81 -17.49
N ASP A 57 -26.92 -0.45 -17.92
CA ASP A 57 -26.58 -0.17 -19.33
C ASP A 57 -26.36 -1.45 -20.18
N GLY A 58 -26.61 -2.64 -19.64
CA GLY A 58 -26.40 -3.90 -20.32
C GLY A 58 -24.92 -4.29 -20.49
N LYS A 59 -24.02 -3.67 -19.73
CA LYS A 59 -22.61 -4.03 -19.57
C LYS A 59 -22.39 -4.88 -18.33
N PHE A 60 -21.17 -5.30 -18.12
CA PHE A 60 -20.77 -6.12 -16.99
C PHE A 60 -19.58 -5.50 -16.27
N GLU A 61 -19.75 -5.12 -15.00
CA GLU A 61 -18.69 -4.57 -14.17
C GLU A 61 -17.87 -5.68 -13.55
N ILE A 62 -16.55 -5.67 -13.78
CA ILE A 62 -15.63 -6.71 -13.32
C ILE A 62 -15.44 -6.59 -11.82
N ILE A 63 -15.71 -7.66 -11.08
CA ILE A 63 -15.48 -7.78 -9.63
C ILE A 63 -14.16 -8.46 -9.33
N SER A 64 -13.81 -9.49 -10.12
CA SER A 64 -12.53 -10.20 -9.99
C SER A 64 -11.98 -10.60 -11.34
N GLY A 65 -10.67 -10.44 -11.49
CA GLY A 65 -9.96 -10.81 -12.72
C GLY A 65 -9.57 -9.64 -13.62
N HIS A 66 -9.45 -8.41 -13.12
CA HIS A 66 -9.04 -7.23 -13.87
C HIS A 66 -7.73 -7.45 -14.66
N ARG A 67 -6.71 -8.08 -14.05
CA ARG A 67 -5.46 -8.40 -14.75
C ARG A 67 -5.67 -9.37 -15.92
N ARG A 68 -6.54 -10.37 -15.75
CA ARG A 68 -6.88 -11.34 -16.83
C ARG A 68 -7.68 -10.67 -17.93
N ALA A 69 -8.60 -9.77 -17.61
CA ALA A 69 -9.33 -8.99 -18.60
C ALA A 69 -8.37 -8.12 -19.43
N HIS A 70 -7.47 -7.39 -18.76
CA HIS A 70 -6.47 -6.54 -19.39
C HIS A 70 -5.52 -7.36 -20.31
N ALA A 71 -5.01 -8.49 -19.82
CA ALA A 71 -4.17 -9.37 -20.61
C ALA A 71 -4.92 -9.97 -21.82
N ALA A 72 -6.18 -10.35 -21.65
CA ALA A 72 -7.01 -10.86 -22.73
C ALA A 72 -7.24 -9.81 -23.84
N GLU A 73 -7.46 -8.56 -23.45
CA GLU A 73 -7.56 -7.44 -24.37
C GLU A 73 -6.23 -7.19 -25.11
N ALA A 74 -5.10 -7.22 -24.38
CA ALA A 74 -3.77 -7.01 -24.95
C ALA A 74 -3.39 -8.07 -26.01
N VAL A 75 -3.85 -9.32 -25.85
CA VAL A 75 -3.61 -10.39 -26.84
C VAL A 75 -4.69 -10.46 -27.93
N GLY A 76 -5.65 -9.55 -27.93
CA GLY A 76 -6.68 -9.42 -28.96
C GLY A 76 -7.80 -10.46 -28.88
N LEU A 77 -8.08 -11.04 -27.71
CA LEU A 77 -9.26 -11.88 -27.54
C LEU A 77 -10.54 -11.04 -27.65
N THR A 78 -11.53 -11.57 -28.36
CA THR A 78 -12.83 -10.89 -28.53
C THR A 78 -13.82 -11.19 -27.39
N GLU A 79 -13.68 -12.37 -26.78
CA GLU A 79 -14.55 -12.86 -25.72
C GLU A 79 -13.74 -13.53 -24.63
N VAL A 80 -14.23 -13.48 -23.38
CA VAL A 80 -13.64 -14.15 -22.23
C VAL A 80 -14.70 -14.89 -21.41
N PRO A 81 -14.32 -15.97 -20.70
CA PRO A 81 -15.22 -16.67 -19.80
C PRO A 81 -15.50 -15.83 -18.55
N VAL A 82 -16.77 -15.61 -18.22
CA VAL A 82 -17.22 -14.79 -17.09
C VAL A 82 -18.32 -15.52 -16.34
N ILE A 83 -18.27 -15.47 -15.01
CA ILE A 83 -19.36 -15.83 -14.13
C ILE A 83 -20.11 -14.53 -13.78
N VAL A 84 -21.35 -14.43 -14.21
CA VAL A 84 -22.18 -13.25 -13.95
C VAL A 84 -22.98 -13.48 -12.67
N ARG A 85 -22.77 -12.62 -11.66
CA ARG A 85 -23.49 -12.65 -10.39
C ARG A 85 -24.13 -11.30 -10.10
N PRO A 86 -25.46 -11.19 -10.05
CA PRO A 86 -26.13 -10.00 -9.55
C PRO A 86 -25.75 -9.76 -8.09
N MET A 87 -25.33 -8.55 -7.75
CA MET A 87 -25.00 -8.15 -6.38
C MET A 87 -25.11 -6.65 -6.21
N ASP A 88 -25.38 -6.20 -5.01
CA ASP A 88 -25.38 -4.77 -4.68
C ASP A 88 -23.95 -4.20 -4.58
N ASP A 89 -23.87 -2.87 -4.48
CA ASP A 89 -22.59 -2.15 -4.46
C ASP A 89 -21.71 -2.52 -3.25
N ASP A 90 -22.32 -2.74 -2.08
CA ASP A 90 -21.55 -2.99 -0.87
C ASP A 90 -20.95 -4.41 -0.90
N VAL A 91 -21.73 -5.39 -1.37
CA VAL A 91 -21.23 -6.76 -1.60
C VAL A 91 -20.12 -6.75 -2.67
N ALA A 92 -20.32 -6.00 -3.76
CA ALA A 92 -19.32 -5.88 -4.82
C ALA A 92 -17.99 -5.29 -4.31
N LYS A 93 -18.03 -4.20 -3.52
CA LYS A 93 -16.86 -3.59 -2.89
C LYS A 93 -16.11 -4.57 -1.99
N ILE A 94 -16.83 -5.30 -1.14
CA ILE A 94 -16.23 -6.29 -0.24
C ILE A 94 -15.53 -7.38 -1.04
N LEU A 95 -16.16 -7.92 -2.08
CA LEU A 95 -15.60 -8.99 -2.91
C LEU A 95 -14.37 -8.52 -3.71
N VAL A 96 -14.40 -7.30 -4.26
CA VAL A 96 -13.23 -6.68 -4.92
C VAL A 96 -12.05 -6.61 -3.97
N VAL A 97 -12.27 -6.14 -2.75
CA VAL A 97 -11.21 -6.03 -1.74
C VAL A 97 -10.71 -7.41 -1.33
N ASP A 98 -11.60 -8.33 -0.97
CA ASP A 98 -11.24 -9.67 -0.50
C ASP A 98 -10.46 -10.48 -1.54
N SER A 99 -10.81 -10.36 -2.82
CA SER A 99 -10.11 -11.06 -3.91
C SER A 99 -8.70 -10.53 -4.18
N ASN A 100 -8.35 -9.34 -3.70
CA ASN A 100 -7.06 -8.70 -3.94
C ASN A 100 -6.17 -8.60 -2.69
N LEU A 101 -6.72 -8.59 -1.47
CA LEU A 101 -5.93 -8.49 -0.23
C LEU A 101 -5.01 -9.70 0.02
N GLN A 102 -5.23 -10.82 -0.67
CA GLN A 102 -4.40 -12.02 -0.58
C GLN A 102 -3.16 -11.98 -1.49
N ARG A 103 -2.96 -10.89 -2.24
CA ARG A 103 -1.77 -10.72 -3.11
C ARG A 103 -0.53 -10.50 -2.23
N GLU A 104 0.60 -11.08 -2.63
CA GLU A 104 1.87 -10.95 -1.90
C GLU A 104 2.40 -9.51 -1.87
N ASN A 105 2.26 -8.79 -2.98
CA ASN A 105 2.78 -7.42 -3.14
C ASN A 105 1.63 -6.42 -3.33
N ILE A 106 1.15 -5.87 -2.22
CA ILE A 106 0.15 -4.80 -2.21
C ILE A 106 0.82 -3.52 -1.69
N LEU A 107 0.70 -2.43 -2.44
CA LEU A 107 1.22 -1.14 -2.02
C LEU A 107 0.51 -0.64 -0.75
N PRO A 108 1.19 0.11 0.13
CA PRO A 108 0.57 0.71 1.30
C PRO A 108 -0.66 1.55 0.98
N SER A 109 -0.63 2.33 -0.11
CA SER A 109 -1.77 3.10 -0.59
C SER A 109 -2.95 2.21 -0.99
N GLU A 110 -2.70 1.17 -1.78
CA GLU A 110 -3.73 0.23 -2.22
C GLU A 110 -4.42 -0.44 -1.03
N ARG A 111 -3.64 -0.90 -0.05
CA ARG A 111 -4.17 -1.51 1.18
C ARG A 111 -4.97 -0.51 2.00
N ALA A 112 -4.53 0.76 2.06
CA ALA A 112 -5.23 1.83 2.77
C ALA A 112 -6.62 2.09 2.17
N PHE A 113 -6.72 2.28 0.85
CA PHE A 113 -7.99 2.50 0.16
C PHE A 113 -8.88 1.25 0.17
N ALA A 114 -8.30 0.06 0.05
CA ALA A 114 -9.03 -1.20 0.15
C ALA A 114 -9.71 -1.37 1.53
N TYR A 115 -8.97 -1.15 2.62
CA TYR A 115 -9.55 -1.20 3.96
C TYR A 115 -10.61 -0.13 4.19
N LYS A 116 -10.41 1.08 3.68
CA LYS A 116 -11.40 2.15 3.76
C LYS A 116 -12.69 1.74 3.04
N MET A 117 -12.58 1.31 1.78
CA MET A 117 -13.72 0.86 0.96
C MET A 117 -14.49 -0.28 1.64
N LYS A 118 -13.79 -1.31 2.14
CA LYS A 118 -14.40 -2.44 2.84
C LYS A 118 -15.10 -2.02 4.13
N ALA A 119 -14.47 -1.12 4.92
CA ALA A 119 -15.05 -0.64 6.16
C ALA A 119 -16.32 0.18 5.93
N GLU A 120 -16.35 1.03 4.90
CA GLU A 120 -17.52 1.79 4.50
C GLU A 120 -18.66 0.88 4.03
N ALA A 121 -18.37 -0.08 3.15
CA ALA A 121 -19.36 -1.04 2.66
C ALA A 121 -19.97 -1.89 3.78
N MET A 122 -19.15 -2.42 4.69
CA MET A 122 -19.62 -3.20 5.84
C MET A 122 -20.48 -2.36 6.81
N LYS A 123 -20.18 -1.08 6.98
CA LYS A 123 -20.98 -0.18 7.80
C LYS A 123 -22.37 0.03 7.19
N HIS A 124 -22.46 0.27 5.87
CA HIS A 124 -23.75 0.43 5.17
C HIS A 124 -24.60 -0.83 5.23
N GLN A 125 -24.00 -2.01 5.11
CA GLN A 125 -24.72 -3.29 5.26
C GLN A 125 -25.32 -3.46 6.67
N GLY A 126 -24.57 -3.10 7.70
CA GLY A 126 -25.06 -3.13 9.09
C GLY A 126 -26.27 -2.21 9.29
N GLU A 127 -26.23 -0.99 8.77
CA GLU A 127 -27.33 -0.03 8.85
C GLU A 127 -28.60 -0.53 8.13
N ARG A 128 -28.47 -1.21 6.97
CA ARG A 128 -29.59 -1.80 6.23
C ARG A 128 -30.25 -2.98 6.95
N THR A 129 -29.46 -3.81 7.60
CA THR A 129 -29.96 -4.96 8.35
C THR A 129 -30.78 -4.51 9.57
N ASP A 130 -30.35 -3.45 10.25
CA ASP A 130 -31.05 -2.88 11.40
C ASP A 130 -32.42 -2.27 11.01
N LEU A 131 -32.51 -1.66 9.83
CA LEU A 131 -33.78 -1.12 9.30
C LEU A 131 -34.80 -2.20 8.94
N GLN A 132 -34.35 -3.40 8.56
CA GLN A 132 -35.24 -4.51 8.18
C GLN A 132 -35.78 -5.33 9.38
N GLN A 133 -35.09 -5.33 10.51
CA GLN A 133 -35.41 -6.18 11.64
C GLN A 133 -36.17 -5.51 12.79
N GLY A 134 -36.55 -4.24 12.72
CA GLY A 134 -37.48 -3.57 13.65
C GLY A 134 -37.19 -3.75 15.15
N GLY A 135 -35.97 -4.05 15.57
CA GLY A 135 -35.63 -4.34 16.95
C GLY A 135 -34.22 -3.79 17.29
N THR A 136 -34.16 -3.13 18.44
CA THR A 136 -33.00 -2.57 19.17
C THR A 136 -31.68 -2.60 18.39
N SER A 137 -31.41 -1.50 17.69
CA SER A 137 -30.23 -1.30 16.89
C SER A 137 -28.97 -1.34 17.76
N VAL A 138 -28.27 -2.45 17.74
CA VAL A 138 -26.84 -2.41 18.02
C VAL A 138 -26.18 -1.86 16.76
N GLN A 139 -26.04 -0.53 16.67
CA GLN A 139 -25.20 0.07 15.64
C GLN A 139 -23.88 -0.70 15.62
N VAL A 140 -23.56 -1.33 14.52
CA VAL A 140 -22.24 -1.98 14.33
C VAL A 140 -21.23 -0.85 14.41
N ALA A 141 -20.73 -0.62 15.63
CA ALA A 141 -19.84 0.50 15.90
C ALA A 141 -18.62 0.39 14.95
N PRO A 142 -18.09 1.50 14.44
CA PRO A 142 -16.88 1.51 13.57
C PRO A 142 -15.71 0.72 14.15
N LYS A 143 -15.68 0.55 15.47
CA LYS A 143 -14.72 -0.32 16.19
C LYS A 143 -14.89 -1.81 15.91
N LEU A 144 -16.14 -2.28 15.68
CA LEU A 144 -16.42 -3.68 15.37
C LEU A 144 -16.05 -4.02 13.94
N THR A 145 -16.34 -3.14 12.99
CA THR A 145 -16.01 -3.32 11.56
C THR A 145 -14.50 -3.48 11.34
N THR A 146 -13.67 -2.61 11.92
CA THR A 146 -12.21 -2.72 11.77
C THR A 146 -11.64 -3.95 12.49
N ALA A 147 -12.29 -4.44 13.56
CA ALA A 147 -11.90 -5.67 14.23
C ALA A 147 -12.20 -6.90 13.35
N LEU A 148 -13.39 -6.97 12.74
CA LEU A 148 -13.77 -8.04 11.81
C LEU A 148 -12.87 -8.09 10.57
N ILE A 149 -12.52 -6.91 10.00
CA ILE A 149 -11.57 -6.83 8.90
C ILE A 149 -10.21 -7.37 9.33
N GLY A 150 -9.71 -6.93 10.50
CA GLY A 150 -8.40 -7.35 11.00
C GLY A 150 -8.33 -8.85 11.29
N GLU A 151 -9.37 -9.43 11.88
CA GLU A 151 -9.47 -10.86 12.14
C GLU A 151 -9.39 -11.67 10.84
N LYS A 152 -10.15 -11.26 9.82
CA LYS A 152 -10.18 -11.94 8.51
C LYS A 152 -8.83 -11.88 7.79
N ASP A 153 -8.12 -10.77 7.91
CA ASP A 153 -6.86 -10.53 7.20
C ASP A 153 -5.62 -10.84 8.07
N GLY A 154 -5.80 -11.39 9.28
CA GLY A 154 -4.71 -11.78 10.18
C GLY A 154 -3.92 -10.61 10.76
N VAL A 155 -4.52 -9.40 10.84
CA VAL A 155 -3.89 -8.19 11.38
C VAL A 155 -4.69 -7.57 12.52
N SER A 156 -4.06 -6.75 13.35
CA SER A 156 -4.78 -6.08 14.44
C SER A 156 -5.76 -5.01 13.92
N LYS A 157 -6.86 -4.77 14.67
CA LYS A 157 -7.78 -3.66 14.38
C LYS A 157 -7.09 -2.30 14.27
N ASP A 158 -6.03 -2.10 15.06
CA ASP A 158 -5.28 -0.85 15.05
C ASP A 158 -4.39 -0.73 13.81
N THR A 159 -3.89 -1.85 13.30
CA THR A 159 -3.21 -1.89 12.00
C THR A 159 -4.16 -1.48 10.88
N VAL A 160 -5.39 -2.02 10.85
CA VAL A 160 -6.42 -1.61 9.87
C VAL A 160 -6.71 -0.12 9.93
N LYS A 161 -6.90 0.44 11.15
CA LYS A 161 -7.13 1.88 11.33
C LYS A 161 -5.96 2.73 10.84
N ARG A 162 -4.73 2.29 11.10
CA ARG A 162 -3.52 2.99 10.68
C ARG A 162 -3.38 3.00 9.15
N PHE A 163 -3.71 1.90 8.48
CA PHE A 163 -3.79 1.88 7.01
C PHE A 163 -4.87 2.84 6.51
N ILE A 164 -6.10 2.75 7.02
CA ILE A 164 -7.18 3.67 6.64
C ILE A 164 -6.75 5.13 6.84
N ARG A 165 -5.99 5.43 7.89
CA ARG A 165 -5.51 6.78 8.17
C ARG A 165 -4.61 7.33 7.06
N LEU A 166 -3.84 6.48 6.35
CA LEU A 166 -3.00 6.91 5.22
C LEU A 166 -3.82 7.55 4.08
N THR A 167 -5.11 7.24 3.96
CA THR A 167 -5.97 7.87 2.93
C THR A 167 -6.18 9.37 3.13
N ASN A 168 -5.73 9.94 4.25
CA ASN A 168 -5.73 11.39 4.50
C ASN A 168 -4.43 12.08 4.05
N LEU A 169 -3.46 11.34 3.55
CA LEU A 169 -2.28 11.92 2.92
C LEU A 169 -2.61 12.43 1.53
N ILE A 170 -1.95 13.53 1.14
CA ILE A 170 -2.00 13.98 -0.25
C ILE A 170 -1.33 12.95 -1.17
N PRO A 171 -1.71 12.89 -2.45
CA PRO A 171 -1.22 11.85 -3.37
C PRO A 171 0.30 11.75 -3.44
N GLU A 172 0.99 12.88 -3.43
CA GLU A 172 2.45 12.97 -3.56
C GLU A 172 3.18 12.33 -2.36
N ILE A 173 2.69 12.58 -1.13
CA ILE A 173 3.26 11.95 0.08
C ILE A 173 2.92 10.46 0.10
N LEU A 174 1.72 10.09 -0.30
CA LEU A 174 1.31 8.69 -0.37
C LEU A 174 2.14 7.90 -1.38
N GLU A 175 2.50 8.51 -2.50
CA GLU A 175 3.42 7.91 -3.47
C GLU A 175 4.84 7.74 -2.89
N MET A 176 5.32 8.68 -2.08
CA MET A 176 6.59 8.52 -1.37
C MET A 176 6.55 7.34 -0.38
N VAL A 177 5.40 7.05 0.21
CA VAL A 177 5.20 5.86 1.06
C VAL A 177 5.25 4.58 0.22
N ASP A 178 4.59 4.55 -0.92
CA ASP A 178 4.61 3.41 -1.85
C ASP A 178 6.03 3.12 -2.39
N GLN A 179 6.82 4.18 -2.61
CA GLN A 179 8.22 4.10 -3.01
C GLN A 179 9.20 3.79 -1.85
N ASN A 180 8.70 3.54 -0.64
CA ASN A 180 9.50 3.36 0.58
C ASN A 180 10.45 4.52 0.93
N LYS A 181 10.22 5.72 0.39
CA LYS A 181 10.96 6.94 0.77
C LYS A 181 10.54 7.44 2.16
N ILE A 182 9.26 7.32 2.48
CA ILE A 182 8.70 7.55 3.81
C ILE A 182 8.20 6.22 4.36
N ALA A 183 8.68 5.83 5.54
CA ALA A 183 8.25 4.59 6.17
C ALA A 183 6.79 4.69 6.67
N PHE A 184 6.12 3.54 6.83
CA PHE A 184 4.71 3.46 7.24
C PHE A 184 4.40 4.22 8.55
N ASN A 185 5.25 4.07 9.57
CA ASN A 185 5.00 4.68 10.87
C ASN A 185 5.05 6.22 10.85
N PRO A 186 6.09 6.88 10.29
CA PRO A 186 6.05 8.32 10.05
C PRO A 186 4.84 8.76 9.23
N ALA A 187 4.52 8.05 8.14
CA ALA A 187 3.41 8.39 7.27
C ALA A 187 2.05 8.45 8.01
N VAL A 188 1.81 7.53 8.94
CA VAL A 188 0.62 7.55 9.79
C VAL A 188 0.57 8.82 10.65
N GLU A 189 1.70 9.26 11.23
CA GLU A 189 1.75 10.50 12.01
C GLU A 189 1.56 11.74 11.12
N LEU A 190 2.15 11.75 9.93
CA LEU A 190 2.01 12.85 8.97
C LEU A 190 0.57 12.99 8.43
N SER A 191 -0.21 11.91 8.41
CA SER A 191 -1.61 11.95 7.99
C SER A 191 -2.53 12.77 8.92
N TYR A 192 -2.02 13.23 10.06
CA TYR A 192 -2.72 14.15 10.96
C TYR A 192 -2.52 15.62 10.60
N LEU A 193 -1.57 15.94 9.73
CA LEU A 193 -1.34 17.28 9.23
C LEU A 193 -2.48 17.68 8.27
N LYS A 194 -2.79 18.98 8.24
CA LYS A 194 -3.75 19.53 7.28
C LYS A 194 -3.19 19.45 5.85
N PRO A 195 -4.01 19.35 4.80
CA PRO A 195 -3.53 19.27 3.43
C PRO A 195 -2.53 20.35 3.03
N GLU A 196 -2.74 21.60 3.50
CA GLU A 196 -1.83 22.72 3.24
C GLU A 196 -0.47 22.55 3.94
N GLU A 197 -0.46 21.95 5.13
CA GLU A 197 0.77 21.64 5.85
C GLU A 197 1.51 20.47 5.20
N GLN A 198 0.80 19.51 4.65
CA GLN A 198 1.39 18.40 3.90
C GLN A 198 2.10 18.90 2.63
N LYS A 199 1.55 19.91 1.93
CA LYS A 199 2.23 20.54 0.80
C LYS A 199 3.52 21.26 1.23
N LYS A 200 3.48 22.01 2.33
CA LYS A 200 4.70 22.63 2.90
C LYS A 200 5.72 21.59 3.33
N LEU A 201 5.28 20.44 3.82
CA LEU A 201 6.18 19.34 4.16
C LEU A 201 6.91 18.80 2.94
N LEU A 202 6.27 18.72 1.76
CA LEU A 202 6.96 18.34 0.51
C LEU A 202 8.05 19.35 0.15
N GLU A 203 7.76 20.65 0.26
CA GLU A 203 8.76 21.71 0.03
C GLU A 203 9.94 21.58 1.01
N ALA A 204 9.65 21.31 2.30
CA ALA A 204 10.68 21.11 3.32
C ALA A 204 11.54 19.85 3.04
N ILE A 205 10.93 18.75 2.59
CA ILE A 205 11.62 17.51 2.20
C ILE A 205 12.53 17.78 0.99
N ASP A 206 12.04 18.52 0.00
CA ASP A 206 12.83 18.86 -1.20
C ASP A 206 14.00 19.78 -0.84
N PHE A 207 13.78 20.79 0.01
CA PHE A 207 14.82 21.70 0.47
C PHE A 207 15.89 20.99 1.31
N THR A 208 15.50 20.16 2.27
CA THR A 208 16.42 19.50 3.21
C THR A 208 16.99 18.19 2.68
N GLN A 209 16.43 17.64 1.59
CA GLN A 209 16.73 16.31 1.05
C GLN A 209 16.62 15.19 2.11
N ALA A 210 15.75 15.40 3.10
CA ALA A 210 15.56 14.50 4.23
C ALA A 210 14.08 14.15 4.42
N THR A 211 13.79 12.87 4.63
CA THR A 211 12.43 12.41 4.97
C THR A 211 12.29 12.28 6.49
N PRO A 212 11.11 12.56 7.08
CA PRO A 212 10.94 12.57 8.52
C PRO A 212 11.07 11.17 9.14
N SER A 213 11.76 11.08 10.26
CA SER A 213 11.72 9.94 11.19
C SER A 213 10.40 9.91 11.95
N VAL A 214 10.11 8.82 12.69
CA VAL A 214 8.89 8.73 13.53
C VAL A 214 8.84 9.86 14.55
N SER A 215 9.95 10.17 15.23
CA SER A 215 10.01 11.22 16.25
C SER A 215 9.79 12.62 15.66
N GLN A 216 10.37 12.89 14.49
CA GLN A 216 10.16 14.13 13.75
C GLN A 216 8.71 14.27 13.28
N ALA A 217 8.11 13.20 12.72
CA ALA A 217 6.71 13.18 12.31
C ALA A 217 5.73 13.42 13.49
N MET A 218 6.01 12.85 14.67
CA MET A 218 5.23 13.12 15.88
C MET A 218 5.32 14.58 16.34
N ARG A 219 6.49 15.21 16.23
CA ARG A 219 6.68 16.63 16.54
C ARG A 219 5.93 17.53 15.57
N LEU A 220 6.01 17.23 14.25
CA LEU A 220 5.25 17.95 13.22
C LEU A 220 3.75 17.85 13.45
N LYS A 221 3.24 16.66 13.79
CA LYS A 221 1.85 16.46 14.18
C LYS A 221 1.47 17.32 15.39
N LYS A 222 2.31 17.36 16.43
CA LYS A 222 2.07 18.16 17.63
C LYS A 222 1.96 19.64 17.29
N LEU A 223 2.90 20.18 16.52
CA LEU A 223 2.86 21.57 16.06
C LEU A 223 1.61 21.88 15.24
N SER A 224 1.20 20.98 14.34
CA SER A 224 -0.06 21.12 13.58
C SER A 224 -1.30 21.21 14.50
N GLN A 225 -1.32 20.45 15.60
CA GLN A 225 -2.41 20.47 16.58
C GLN A 225 -2.41 21.70 17.47
N GLU A 226 -1.25 22.31 17.76
CA GLU A 226 -1.06 23.46 18.63
C GLU A 226 -1.25 24.82 17.93
N GLY A 227 -1.53 24.85 16.65
CA GLY A 227 -1.80 26.13 15.96
C GLY A 227 -1.31 26.23 14.53
N GLY A 228 -0.70 25.18 14.03
CA GLY A 228 -0.20 25.05 12.68
C GLY A 228 1.32 24.92 12.62
N CYS A 229 1.80 24.23 11.57
CA CYS A 229 3.20 23.99 11.33
C CYS A 229 3.67 24.85 10.14
N LYS A 230 4.65 25.73 10.36
CA LYS A 230 5.21 26.58 9.32
C LYS A 230 6.31 25.84 8.56
N LEU A 231 6.64 26.32 7.38
CA LEU A 231 7.71 25.75 6.55
C LEU A 231 9.07 25.78 7.25
N GLU A 232 9.37 26.90 7.94
CA GLU A 232 10.61 27.08 8.67
C GLU A 232 10.76 26.02 9.77
N ASP A 233 9.71 25.80 10.56
CA ASP A 233 9.68 24.78 11.63
C ASP A 233 9.92 23.37 11.05
N MET A 234 9.33 23.08 9.89
CA MET A 234 9.51 21.79 9.19
C MET A 234 10.95 21.61 8.73
N CYS A 235 11.54 22.63 8.12
CA CYS A 235 12.94 22.60 7.67
C CYS A 235 13.91 22.42 8.85
N GLU A 236 13.68 23.12 9.97
CA GLU A 236 14.49 22.98 11.17
C GLU A 236 14.43 21.57 11.74
N ILE A 237 13.22 21.00 11.88
CA ILE A 237 13.03 19.64 12.38
C ILE A 237 13.65 18.60 11.44
N LEU A 238 13.52 18.76 10.13
CA LEU A 238 14.05 17.80 9.16
C LEU A 238 15.59 17.89 9.03
N ALA A 239 16.16 19.07 9.21
CA ALA A 239 17.62 19.29 9.18
C ALA A 239 18.34 18.71 10.41
N GLU A 240 17.60 18.37 11.49
CA GLU A 240 18.21 17.73 12.67
C GLU A 240 18.87 16.41 12.29
N VAL A 241 20.10 16.23 12.72
CA VAL A 241 20.84 14.96 12.54
C VAL A 241 20.11 13.84 13.28
N LYS A 242 19.68 12.82 12.57
CA LYS A 242 18.98 11.68 13.17
C LYS A 242 19.90 10.96 14.14
N LYS A 243 19.40 10.65 15.34
CA LYS A 243 20.15 9.96 16.41
C LYS A 243 20.91 8.69 15.96
N GLY A 244 20.51 8.06 14.86
CA GLY A 244 21.19 6.89 14.30
C GLY A 244 22.30 7.20 13.29
N ASP A 245 22.35 8.41 12.74
CA ASP A 245 23.33 8.78 11.72
C ASP A 245 24.68 9.19 12.33
N LEU A 246 24.68 9.66 13.59
CA LEU A 246 25.91 9.97 14.36
C LEU A 246 26.62 8.71 14.89
N GLU A 247 25.92 7.59 15.00
CA GLU A 247 26.45 6.35 15.61
C GLU A 247 26.77 5.25 14.57
N ARG A 248 26.48 5.47 13.29
CA ARG A 248 26.68 4.46 12.24
C ARG A 248 27.37 5.05 11.02
N VAL A 249 28.58 4.61 10.80
CA VAL A 249 29.26 4.74 9.51
C VAL A 249 28.92 3.50 8.69
N ALA A 250 28.04 3.65 7.68
CA ALA A 250 27.66 2.56 6.80
C ALA A 250 28.33 2.72 5.42
N PHE A 251 28.98 1.65 4.99
CA PHE A 251 29.56 1.57 3.65
C PHE A 251 28.69 0.66 2.76
N LYS A 252 28.42 1.03 1.51
CA LYS A 252 27.79 0.12 0.56
C LYS A 252 28.69 -1.08 0.31
N SER A 253 28.12 -2.28 0.29
CA SER A 253 28.87 -3.54 0.04
C SER A 253 29.76 -3.46 -1.21
N GLU A 254 29.29 -2.82 -2.28
CA GLU A 254 30.04 -2.62 -3.53
C GLU A 254 31.30 -1.78 -3.34
N GLN A 255 31.28 -0.78 -2.46
CA GLN A 255 32.44 0.06 -2.14
C GLN A 255 33.51 -0.74 -1.39
N LEU A 256 33.10 -1.56 -0.42
CA LEU A 256 34.02 -2.40 0.35
C LEU A 256 34.56 -3.57 -0.48
N ARG A 257 33.78 -4.14 -1.39
CA ARG A 257 34.18 -5.27 -2.25
C ARG A 257 35.36 -4.95 -3.18
N LYS A 258 35.68 -3.67 -3.42
CA LYS A 258 36.89 -3.26 -4.16
C LYS A 258 38.18 -3.53 -3.38
N TYR A 259 38.12 -3.61 -2.06
CA TYR A 259 39.28 -3.74 -1.15
C TYR A 259 39.39 -5.10 -0.49
N PHE A 260 38.33 -5.92 -0.56
CA PHE A 260 38.29 -7.21 0.13
C PHE A 260 38.04 -8.38 -0.85
N PRO A 261 38.65 -9.56 -0.62
CA PRO A 261 38.37 -10.77 -1.38
C PRO A 261 36.89 -11.16 -1.32
N LYS A 262 36.38 -11.83 -2.36
CA LYS A 262 34.98 -12.26 -2.43
C LYS A 262 34.58 -13.23 -1.30
N SER A 263 35.52 -13.93 -0.71
CA SER A 263 35.33 -14.87 0.41
C SER A 263 35.13 -14.22 1.77
N TYR A 264 35.42 -12.92 1.91
CA TYR A 264 35.28 -12.23 3.19
C TYR A 264 33.83 -11.98 3.56
N THR A 265 33.48 -12.38 4.77
CA THR A 265 32.17 -12.06 5.38
C THR A 265 32.14 -10.59 5.85
N PRO A 266 30.94 -9.98 6.01
CA PRO A 266 30.82 -8.60 6.55
C PRO A 266 31.53 -8.44 7.89
N ARG A 267 31.51 -9.45 8.76
CA ARG A 267 32.20 -9.42 10.06
C ARG A 267 33.71 -9.37 9.92
N GLN A 268 34.27 -10.19 9.05
CA GLN A 268 35.72 -10.18 8.76
C GLN A 268 36.17 -8.84 8.15
N MET A 269 35.36 -8.23 7.29
CA MET A 269 35.65 -6.89 6.74
C MET A 269 35.69 -5.85 7.87
N SER A 270 34.71 -5.86 8.78
CA SER A 270 34.66 -4.95 9.94
C SER A 270 35.89 -5.11 10.84
N ASP A 271 36.31 -6.34 11.14
CA ASP A 271 37.47 -6.62 11.99
C ASP A 271 38.78 -6.07 11.38
N VAL A 272 38.94 -6.18 10.06
CA VAL A 272 40.10 -5.63 9.35
C VAL A 272 40.07 -4.09 9.35
N ILE A 273 38.92 -3.48 9.10
CA ILE A 273 38.75 -2.02 9.13
C ILE A 273 39.11 -1.48 10.52
N LEU A 274 38.60 -2.08 11.58
CA LEU A 274 38.91 -1.67 12.96
C LEU A 274 40.41 -1.76 13.25
N LYS A 275 41.09 -2.84 12.85
CA LYS A 275 42.54 -2.99 13.02
C LYS A 275 43.33 -1.88 12.26
N LEU A 276 42.91 -1.55 11.05
CA LEU A 276 43.54 -0.46 10.27
C LEU A 276 43.33 0.91 10.92
N LEU A 277 42.16 1.18 11.46
CA LEU A 277 41.86 2.40 12.21
C LEU A 277 42.69 2.52 13.48
N ASP A 278 42.89 1.44 14.23
CA ASP A 278 43.76 1.41 15.40
C ASP A 278 45.21 1.70 15.04
N GLN A 279 45.72 1.15 13.95
CA GLN A 279 47.08 1.42 13.46
C GLN A 279 47.21 2.87 13.01
N TRP A 280 46.26 3.42 12.30
CA TRP A 280 46.20 4.79 11.88
C TRP A 280 46.17 5.75 13.08
N GLN A 281 45.37 5.45 14.12
CA GLN A 281 45.29 6.27 15.33
C GLN A 281 46.67 6.31 16.07
N LYS A 282 47.29 5.12 16.25
CA LYS A 282 48.64 5.03 16.87
C LYS A 282 49.70 5.82 16.07
N LYS A 283 49.65 5.76 14.74
CA LYS A 283 50.55 6.54 13.88
C LYS A 283 50.32 8.03 14.07
N ARG A 284 49.08 8.51 14.04
CA ARG A 284 48.73 9.91 14.24
C ARG A 284 49.12 10.46 15.60
N GLN A 285 49.03 9.63 16.65
CA GLN A 285 49.53 10.02 17.99
C GLN A 285 51.04 10.17 18.04
N ARG A 286 51.80 9.29 17.38
CA ARG A 286 53.28 9.38 17.28
C ARG A 286 53.70 10.63 16.47
N ASP A 287 53.00 10.92 15.39
CA ASP A 287 53.32 12.09 14.54
C ASP A 287 52.96 13.43 15.23
N LYS A 288 52.03 13.43 16.22
CA LYS A 288 51.74 14.59 17.07
C LYS A 288 52.70 14.76 18.26
N ALA A 289 53.41 13.73 18.62
CA ALA A 289 54.37 13.72 19.74
C ALA A 289 55.81 14.05 19.27
N ARG A 290 56.03 14.23 17.98
CA ARG A 290 57.23 14.75 17.33
C ARG A 290 57.08 16.22 17.00
#